data_05c207df212a94513e85504ccaa2a08a
#
_entry.id   05c207df212a94513e85504ccaa2a08a
#
_cell.length_a   1.000
_cell.length_b   1.000
_cell.length_c   1.000
_cell.angle_alpha   90.00
_cell.angle_beta   90.00
_cell.angle_gamma   90.00
#
_symmetry.space_group_name_H-M   'P 1'
#
loop_
_entity.id
_entity.type
_entity.pdbx_description
1 polymer ?
#
loop_
_entity_poly.entity_id
_entity_poly.type
_entity_poly.pdbx_seq_one_letter_code
_entity_poly.pdbx_strand_id
1 'polypeptide(L)'
;MRVMLDNGIFGHSQFAESVLGPQGPRFGIHDQDNQVWGFVRKTLDPDREYQSQIDALFTVGRLIREKRIEAFTYCELMFESFNRVIGETAFDAFAGCARSDCPPALMRSRFRGGDGFAFARKGGKKDRKRGLDTGLSQIDFMEWLCTLDDRHIAAILECNAILGLTEFEIGSLRNLSCFQRLCAISQSQENYPDMFHLWTAQRNRMDVFLTLEKKLTQIFKHIEHARIIEIEHQTTVLRPLEFLRLLGVAEPDPVPIEPGRFYPAHEFMKLPQWVGK
;
A
#
# COMPACT_ATOMS: atom_id res chain seq x y z
N MET A 1 8.61 -10.36 12.41
CA MET A 1 8.66 -8.91 12.12
C MET A 1 7.33 -8.52 11.49
N ARG A 2 6.69 -7.48 12.02
CA ARG A 2 5.38 -6.99 11.59
C ARG A 2 5.55 -5.85 10.58
N VAL A 3 5.04 -6.02 9.37
CA VAL A 3 5.28 -5.10 8.25
C VAL A 3 3.95 -4.63 7.66
N MET A 4 3.70 -3.34 7.66
CA MET A 4 2.59 -2.77 6.88
C MET A 4 3.06 -2.51 5.47
N LEU A 5 2.30 -3.01 4.50
CA LEU A 5 2.59 -2.86 3.07
C LEU A 5 1.79 -1.68 2.51
N ASP A 6 2.49 -0.71 1.97
CA ASP A 6 1.90 0.42 1.28
C ASP A 6 1.18 0.00 -0.02
N ASN A 7 0.19 0.78 -0.46
CA ASN A 7 -0.57 0.51 -1.68
C ASN A 7 0.31 0.48 -2.94
N GLY A 8 1.33 1.32 -3.01
CA GLY A 8 2.32 1.30 -4.09
C GLY A 8 2.97 -0.07 -4.30
N ILE A 9 3.21 -0.80 -3.21
CA ILE A 9 3.76 -2.17 -3.23
C ILE A 9 2.87 -3.11 -4.04
N PHE A 10 1.56 -3.11 -3.78
CA PHE A 10 0.61 -4.00 -4.48
C PHE A 10 0.45 -3.65 -5.96
N GLY A 11 0.54 -2.35 -6.31
CA GLY A 11 0.44 -1.93 -7.70
C GLY A 11 1.60 -2.42 -8.57
N HIS A 12 2.78 -2.58 -7.97
CA HIS A 12 4.01 -2.98 -8.64
C HIS A 12 4.40 -4.45 -8.42
N SER A 13 3.65 -5.18 -7.58
CA SER A 13 3.93 -6.60 -7.30
C SER A 13 3.60 -7.54 -8.46
N GLN A 14 2.91 -7.05 -9.45
CA GLN A 14 2.46 -7.82 -10.61
C GLN A 14 3.49 -7.70 -11.73
N PHE A 15 4.26 -8.76 -11.93
CA PHE A 15 5.40 -8.76 -12.87
C PHE A 15 5.04 -9.11 -14.31
N ALA A 16 3.87 -9.70 -14.57
CA ALA A 16 3.46 -10.11 -15.90
C ALA A 16 2.10 -9.55 -16.30
N GLU A 17 1.92 -9.42 -17.58
CA GLU A 17 0.64 -9.11 -18.22
C GLU A 17 0.25 -10.21 -19.20
N SER A 18 -1.04 -10.45 -19.34
CA SER A 18 -1.56 -11.44 -20.27
C SER A 18 -1.59 -10.88 -21.68
N VAL A 19 -1.11 -11.65 -22.65
CA VAL A 19 -1.08 -11.27 -24.05
C VAL A 19 -1.43 -12.47 -24.95
N LEU A 20 -1.95 -12.17 -26.15
CA LEU A 20 -2.04 -13.16 -27.21
C LEU A 20 -0.70 -13.22 -27.94
N GLY A 21 -0.09 -14.37 -27.98
CA GLY A 21 1.19 -14.61 -28.64
C GLY A 21 1.16 -15.80 -29.60
N PRO A 22 2.18 -15.96 -30.41
CA PRO A 22 2.24 -17.06 -31.37
C PRO A 22 2.38 -18.39 -30.63
N GLN A 23 1.56 -19.35 -30.96
CA GLN A 23 1.81 -20.74 -30.65
C GLN A 23 2.78 -21.25 -31.73
N GLY A 24 3.85 -21.92 -31.32
CA GLY A 24 4.81 -22.49 -32.27
C GLY A 24 4.17 -23.33 -33.36
N PRO A 25 4.89 -23.58 -34.46
CA PRO A 25 4.31 -24.18 -35.66
C PRO A 25 3.62 -25.54 -35.37
N ARG A 26 2.35 -25.62 -35.71
CA ARG A 26 1.62 -26.89 -35.76
C ARG A 26 1.50 -27.32 -37.23
N PHE A 27 1.78 -28.58 -37.51
CA PHE A 27 1.67 -29.13 -38.85
C PHE A 27 0.29 -28.82 -39.44
N GLY A 28 0.27 -28.10 -40.57
CA GLY A 28 -0.95 -27.91 -41.38
C GLY A 28 -1.82 -26.70 -41.05
N ILE A 29 -1.43 -25.83 -40.11
CA ILE A 29 -2.18 -24.62 -39.77
C ILE A 29 -1.33 -23.39 -40.09
N HIS A 30 -1.90 -22.41 -40.80
CA HIS A 30 -1.21 -21.14 -41.10
C HIS A 30 -0.92 -20.37 -39.82
N ASP A 31 0.26 -19.70 -39.73
CA ASP A 31 0.77 -18.99 -38.55
C ASP A 31 -0.20 -17.93 -37.98
N GLN A 32 -1.09 -17.38 -38.80
CA GLN A 32 -2.03 -16.32 -38.36
C GLN A 32 -3.18 -16.86 -37.47
N ASP A 33 -3.50 -18.15 -37.53
CA ASP A 33 -4.62 -18.75 -36.81
C ASP A 33 -4.18 -19.41 -35.49
N ASN A 34 -2.91 -19.34 -35.18
CA ASN A 34 -2.30 -20.10 -34.08
C ASN A 34 -1.86 -19.18 -32.93
N GLN A 35 -2.81 -18.37 -32.42
CA GLN A 35 -2.56 -17.56 -31.24
C GLN A 35 -2.99 -18.28 -29.97
N VAL A 36 -2.16 -18.18 -28.94
CA VAL A 36 -2.48 -18.68 -27.60
C VAL A 36 -2.35 -17.58 -26.56
N TRP A 37 -3.16 -17.69 -25.54
CA TRP A 37 -2.97 -16.87 -24.36
C TRP A 37 -1.68 -17.25 -23.66
N GLY A 38 -0.95 -16.25 -23.25
CA GLY A 38 0.29 -16.39 -22.50
C GLY A 38 0.60 -15.10 -21.77
N PHE A 39 1.81 -15.03 -21.28
CA PHE A 39 2.26 -13.94 -20.42
C PHE A 39 3.61 -13.42 -20.89
N VAL A 40 3.79 -12.13 -20.74
CA VAL A 40 5.09 -11.45 -20.90
C VAL A 40 5.40 -10.68 -19.64
N ARG A 41 6.68 -10.50 -19.34
CA ARG A 41 7.08 -9.60 -18.26
C ARG A 41 6.62 -8.18 -18.61
N LYS A 42 6.00 -7.48 -17.67
CA LYS A 42 5.67 -6.07 -17.83
C LYS A 42 6.93 -5.27 -18.21
N THR A 43 6.72 -4.22 -18.99
CA THR A 43 7.79 -3.30 -19.36
C THR A 43 8.52 -2.81 -18.11
N LEU A 44 9.83 -2.92 -18.10
CA LEU A 44 10.65 -2.50 -16.99
C LEU A 44 10.66 -0.98 -16.88
N ASP A 45 10.73 -0.48 -15.64
CA ASP A 45 10.90 0.95 -15.40
C ASP A 45 12.26 1.42 -15.92
N PRO A 46 12.34 2.55 -16.62
CA PRO A 46 13.62 3.09 -17.12
C PRO A 46 14.58 3.51 -15.99
N ASP A 47 14.06 3.86 -14.81
CA ASP A 47 14.89 4.06 -13.61
C ASP A 47 15.30 2.70 -13.04
N ARG A 48 16.55 2.33 -13.27
CA ARG A 48 17.12 1.05 -12.82
C ARG A 48 17.07 0.88 -11.30
N GLU A 49 17.26 1.97 -10.55
CA GLU A 49 17.19 1.92 -9.09
C GLU A 49 15.76 1.59 -8.65
N TYR A 50 14.77 2.26 -9.24
CA TYR A 50 13.36 2.00 -8.95
C TYR A 50 12.95 0.58 -9.37
N GLN A 51 13.37 0.13 -10.58
CA GLN A 51 13.11 -1.24 -11.03
C GLN A 51 13.70 -2.29 -10.08
N SER A 52 14.90 -2.05 -9.55
CA SER A 52 15.50 -2.97 -8.57
C SER A 52 14.68 -3.06 -7.26
N GLN A 53 14.04 -1.96 -6.83
CA GLN A 53 13.10 -1.98 -5.71
C GLN A 53 11.85 -2.82 -6.02
N ILE A 54 11.32 -2.71 -7.25
CA ILE A 54 10.18 -3.50 -7.70
C ILE A 54 10.56 -4.99 -7.73
N ASP A 55 11.68 -5.34 -8.32
CA ASP A 55 12.14 -6.73 -8.42
C ASP A 55 12.36 -7.38 -7.04
N ALA A 56 12.80 -6.59 -6.07
CA ALA A 56 12.97 -7.04 -4.69
C ALA A 56 11.64 -7.48 -4.02
N LEU A 57 10.48 -7.03 -4.52
CA LEU A 57 9.17 -7.46 -4.01
C LEU A 57 8.95 -8.96 -4.16
N PHE A 58 9.58 -9.58 -5.15
CA PHE A 58 9.50 -11.04 -5.32
C PHE A 58 10.07 -11.77 -4.09
N THR A 59 11.24 -11.34 -3.61
CA THR A 59 11.84 -11.88 -2.38
C THR A 59 11.01 -11.56 -1.14
N VAL A 60 10.46 -10.34 -1.04
CA VAL A 60 9.56 -9.98 0.07
C VAL A 60 8.37 -10.93 0.12
N GLY A 61 7.72 -11.20 -1.03
CA GLY A 61 6.62 -12.15 -1.12
C GLY A 61 7.00 -13.56 -0.66
N ARG A 62 8.19 -14.05 -1.04
CA ARG A 62 8.72 -15.33 -0.56
C ARG A 62 8.86 -15.34 0.96
N LEU A 63 9.45 -14.30 1.55
CA LEU A 63 9.65 -14.20 2.99
C LEU A 63 8.33 -14.17 3.79
N ILE A 64 7.26 -13.61 3.20
CA ILE A 64 5.91 -13.66 3.79
C ILE A 64 5.36 -15.09 3.74
N ARG A 65 5.47 -15.80 2.60
CA ARG A 65 5.05 -17.20 2.47
C ARG A 65 5.80 -18.12 3.45
N GLU A 66 7.07 -17.85 3.67
CA GLU A 66 7.92 -18.56 4.66
C GLU A 66 7.62 -18.14 6.11
N LYS A 67 6.67 -17.25 6.36
CA LYS A 67 6.30 -16.74 7.69
C LYS A 67 7.46 -16.06 8.45
N ARG A 68 8.47 -15.59 7.76
CA ARG A 68 9.54 -14.77 8.32
C ARG A 68 9.10 -13.32 8.54
N ILE A 69 8.07 -12.91 7.82
CA ILE A 69 7.44 -11.59 7.86
C ILE A 69 5.94 -11.80 8.04
N GLU A 70 5.34 -11.03 8.93
CA GLU A 70 3.89 -10.90 9.08
C GLU A 70 3.46 -9.63 8.34
N ALA A 71 2.76 -9.80 7.24
CA ALA A 71 2.29 -8.69 6.39
C ALA A 71 0.92 -8.18 6.85
N PHE A 72 0.78 -6.87 6.92
CA PHE A 72 -0.44 -6.19 7.33
C PHE A 72 -0.90 -5.20 6.26
N THR A 73 -2.22 -5.03 6.22
CA THR A 73 -2.92 -4.00 5.45
C THR A 73 -4.10 -3.47 6.26
N TYR A 74 -4.82 -2.48 5.74
CA TYR A 74 -6.06 -2.00 6.34
C TYR A 74 -6.96 -1.34 5.29
N CYS A 75 -8.20 -1.04 5.67
CA CYS A 75 -9.26 -0.69 4.73
C CYS A 75 -8.94 0.50 3.81
N GLU A 76 -8.31 1.58 4.28
CA GLU A 76 -8.00 2.73 3.40
C GLU A 76 -6.97 2.37 2.31
N LEU A 77 -5.94 1.60 2.65
CA LEU A 77 -4.99 1.06 1.66
C LEU A 77 -5.68 0.15 0.64
N MET A 78 -6.64 -0.65 1.09
CA MET A 78 -7.45 -1.49 0.20
C MET A 78 -8.35 -0.63 -0.70
N PHE A 79 -9.00 0.42 -0.18
CA PHE A 79 -9.84 1.31 -0.98
C PHE A 79 -9.05 2.05 -2.07
N GLU A 80 -7.82 2.44 -1.80
CA GLU A 80 -6.94 3.02 -2.81
C GLU A 80 -6.64 2.04 -3.95
N SER A 81 -6.51 0.73 -3.63
CA SER A 81 -6.27 -0.30 -4.63
C SER A 81 -7.47 -0.54 -5.55
N PHE A 82 -8.71 -0.36 -5.08
CA PHE A 82 -9.92 -0.51 -5.90
C PHE A 82 -10.06 0.56 -6.99
N ASN A 83 -9.39 1.69 -6.87
CA ASN A 83 -9.37 2.71 -7.92
C ASN A 83 -8.44 2.35 -9.09
N ARG A 84 -7.66 1.30 -8.97
CA ARG A 84 -6.80 0.78 -10.04
C ARG A 84 -7.59 -0.26 -10.82
N VAL A 85 -7.54 -0.16 -12.16
CA VAL A 85 -8.10 -1.21 -13.02
C VAL A 85 -7.31 -2.48 -12.71
N ILE A 86 -7.96 -3.40 -12.01
CA ILE A 86 -7.42 -4.75 -11.82
C ILE A 86 -7.61 -5.46 -13.15
N GLY A 87 -6.62 -5.33 -14.04
CA GLY A 87 -6.51 -6.24 -15.18
C GLY A 87 -6.31 -7.67 -14.66
N GLU A 88 -6.58 -8.67 -15.48
CA GLU A 88 -6.23 -10.06 -15.17
C GLU A 88 -4.73 -10.14 -14.92
N THR A 89 -4.36 -10.19 -13.66
CA THR A 89 -2.98 -10.10 -13.23
C THR A 89 -2.46 -11.48 -12.95
N ALA A 90 -1.58 -11.88 -13.80
CA ALA A 90 -0.79 -13.07 -13.59
C ALA A 90 0.55 -12.67 -12.95
N PHE A 91 1.04 -13.52 -12.08
CA PHE A 91 2.35 -13.38 -11.45
C PHE A 91 2.48 -12.21 -10.46
N ASP A 92 1.64 -12.24 -9.46
CA ASP A 92 1.76 -11.35 -8.31
C ASP A 92 2.79 -11.92 -7.31
N ALA A 93 3.80 -11.13 -6.95
CA ALA A 93 4.79 -11.47 -5.92
C ALA A 93 4.15 -11.90 -4.60
N PHE A 94 2.97 -11.39 -4.29
CA PHE A 94 2.22 -11.68 -3.08
C PHE A 94 1.10 -12.72 -3.26
N ALA A 95 1.05 -13.41 -4.39
CA ALA A 95 0.13 -14.53 -4.57
C ALA A 95 0.37 -15.59 -3.48
N GLY A 96 -0.70 -16.02 -2.81
CA GLY A 96 -0.63 -17.00 -1.71
C GLY A 96 -0.02 -16.47 -0.40
N CYS A 97 0.35 -15.18 -0.32
CA CYS A 97 0.80 -14.58 0.93
C CYS A 97 -0.39 -14.32 1.87
N ALA A 98 -0.27 -14.79 3.10
CA ALA A 98 -1.19 -14.39 4.16
C ALA A 98 -0.99 -12.92 4.50
N ARG A 99 -2.07 -12.16 4.56
CA ARG A 99 -2.10 -10.77 4.99
C ARG A 99 -3.13 -10.63 6.09
N SER A 100 -2.76 -9.95 7.15
CA SER A 100 -3.65 -9.68 8.27
C SER A 100 -4.20 -8.25 8.16
N ASP A 101 -5.49 -8.09 8.43
CA ASP A 101 -6.08 -6.77 8.54
C ASP A 101 -5.78 -6.18 9.91
N CYS A 102 -5.50 -4.88 9.95
CA CYS A 102 -5.41 -4.14 11.20
C CYS A 102 -6.37 -2.94 11.18
N PRO A 103 -6.79 -2.45 12.35
CA PRO A 103 -7.68 -1.31 12.43
C PRO A 103 -6.98 -0.04 11.92
N PRO A 104 -7.67 0.86 11.18
CA PRO A 104 -7.17 2.20 10.91
C PRO A 104 -7.00 2.97 12.21
N ALA A 105 -6.06 3.90 12.26
CA ALA A 105 -5.91 4.79 13.43
C ALA A 105 -7.23 5.48 13.79
N LEU A 106 -7.96 5.94 12.76
CA LEU A 106 -9.33 6.44 12.84
C LEU A 106 -10.10 6.03 11.58
N MET A 107 -11.33 5.61 11.75
CA MET A 107 -12.21 5.26 10.63
C MET A 107 -12.96 6.51 10.13
N ARG A 108 -12.57 7.01 8.96
CA ARG A 108 -13.17 8.20 8.34
C ARG A 108 -14.70 8.14 8.23
N SER A 109 -15.27 6.96 8.00
CA SER A 109 -16.71 6.76 7.87
C SER A 109 -17.51 7.07 9.15
N ARG A 110 -16.87 7.05 10.32
CA ARG A 110 -17.53 7.42 11.58
C ARG A 110 -17.84 8.90 11.70
N PHE A 111 -17.08 9.72 10.97
CA PHE A 111 -17.22 11.17 10.93
C PHE A 111 -18.09 11.64 9.74
N ARG A 112 -18.73 10.68 9.04
CA ARG A 112 -19.71 10.97 7.99
C ARG A 112 -21.09 11.19 8.62
N GLY A 113 -21.70 12.30 8.25
CA GLY A 113 -23.13 12.49 8.47
C GLY A 113 -23.47 13.03 9.85
N GLY A 114 -24.19 14.05 9.81
CA GLY A 114 -24.77 14.83 10.87
C GLY A 114 -24.51 16.31 10.61
N ASP A 115 -25.54 17.11 10.73
CA ASP A 115 -25.44 18.56 10.51
C ASP A 115 -24.46 19.27 11.45
N GLY A 116 -23.90 18.56 12.43
CA GLY A 116 -22.90 19.08 13.37
C GLY A 116 -21.48 19.17 12.84
N PHE A 117 -21.14 18.45 11.77
CA PHE A 117 -19.79 18.50 11.18
C PHE A 117 -19.84 19.25 9.86
N ALA A 118 -19.78 20.58 9.92
CA ALA A 118 -19.85 21.48 8.76
C ALA A 118 -18.76 21.21 7.68
N PHE A 119 -17.66 20.53 8.04
CA PHE A 119 -16.60 20.12 7.16
C PHE A 119 -17.00 18.97 6.19
N ALA A 120 -18.00 18.15 6.56
CA ALA A 120 -18.48 17.06 5.71
C ALA A 120 -19.09 17.52 4.37
N ARG A 121 -19.33 18.82 4.21
CA ARG A 121 -19.98 19.40 3.02
C ARG A 121 -19.02 19.91 1.94
N LYS A 122 -17.72 19.96 2.18
CA LYS A 122 -16.74 20.43 1.21
C LYS A 122 -16.15 19.28 0.38
N GLY A 123 -17.00 18.41 -0.18
CA GLY A 123 -16.56 17.47 -1.21
C GLY A 123 -15.96 18.22 -2.40
N GLY A 124 -14.75 17.87 -2.81
CA GLY A 124 -14.04 18.56 -3.87
C GLY A 124 -14.84 18.58 -5.18
N LYS A 125 -14.68 19.64 -6.01
CA LYS A 125 -15.37 19.80 -7.31
C LYS A 125 -15.21 18.59 -8.25
N LYS A 126 -14.18 17.75 -8.09
CA LYS A 126 -13.92 16.54 -8.88
C LYS A 126 -14.82 15.37 -8.48
N ASP A 127 -15.15 15.22 -7.21
CA ASP A 127 -15.96 14.10 -6.72
C ASP A 127 -17.44 14.29 -7.04
N ARG A 128 -17.93 15.55 -7.07
CA ARG A 128 -19.28 15.88 -7.52
C ARG A 128 -19.56 15.50 -8.98
N LYS A 129 -18.55 15.54 -9.85
CA LYS A 129 -18.70 15.15 -11.27
C LYS A 129 -18.87 13.65 -11.48
N ARG A 130 -18.48 12.82 -10.50
CA ARG A 130 -18.59 11.35 -10.58
C ARG A 130 -19.87 10.79 -9.95
N GLY A 131 -20.76 11.64 -9.44
CA GLY A 131 -22.02 11.21 -8.83
C GLY A 131 -21.85 10.43 -7.52
N LEU A 132 -20.62 10.37 -7.01
CA LEU A 132 -20.29 9.77 -5.74
C LEU A 132 -20.32 10.87 -4.67
N ASP A 133 -21.46 10.99 -4.00
CA ASP A 133 -21.58 11.83 -2.78
C ASP A 133 -20.86 11.09 -1.63
N THR A 134 -19.54 11.00 -1.75
CA THR A 134 -18.70 10.13 -0.92
C THR A 134 -18.25 10.78 0.39
N GLY A 135 -18.91 11.85 0.82
CA GLY A 135 -18.52 12.53 2.06
C GLY A 135 -17.15 13.25 1.91
N LEU A 136 -16.45 13.44 3.03
CA LEU A 136 -15.11 14.03 3.04
C LEU A 136 -14.17 13.28 2.10
N SER A 137 -13.45 14.01 1.24
CA SER A 137 -12.29 13.42 0.59
C SER A 137 -11.29 12.96 1.65
N GLN A 138 -10.43 12.04 1.30
CA GLN A 138 -9.39 11.55 2.22
C GLN A 138 -8.52 12.71 2.73
N ILE A 139 -8.13 13.61 1.85
CA ILE A 139 -7.30 14.79 2.18
C ILE A 139 -8.06 15.74 3.09
N ASP A 140 -9.33 16.09 2.79
CA ASP A 140 -10.12 16.99 3.63
C ASP A 140 -10.27 16.46 5.06
N PHE A 141 -10.43 15.14 5.22
CA PHE A 141 -10.49 14.50 6.53
C PHE A 141 -9.18 14.65 7.30
N MET A 142 -8.06 14.45 6.63
CA MET A 142 -6.74 14.56 7.23
C MET A 142 -6.37 16.01 7.55
N GLU A 143 -6.72 16.95 6.69
CA GLU A 143 -6.60 18.38 6.98
C GLU A 143 -7.40 18.77 8.21
N TRP A 144 -8.65 18.29 8.30
CA TRP A 144 -9.47 18.53 9.47
C TRP A 144 -8.83 17.96 10.73
N LEU A 145 -8.29 16.74 10.73
CA LEU A 145 -7.57 16.18 11.88
C LEU A 145 -6.40 17.07 12.31
N CYS A 146 -5.73 17.72 11.36
CA CYS A 146 -4.64 18.64 11.67
C CYS A 146 -5.11 19.95 12.35
N THR A 147 -6.40 20.30 12.27
CA THR A 147 -6.96 21.51 12.92
C THR A 147 -7.49 21.26 14.33
N LEU A 148 -7.60 20.00 14.76
CA LEU A 148 -8.16 19.66 16.06
C LEU A 148 -7.18 19.98 17.19
N ASP A 149 -7.69 20.60 18.25
CA ASP A 149 -7.01 20.79 19.52
C ASP A 149 -7.62 19.89 20.62
N ASP A 150 -7.08 19.98 21.82
CA ASP A 150 -7.55 19.17 22.95
C ASP A 150 -9.03 19.38 23.28
N ARG A 151 -9.57 20.60 23.04
CA ARG A 151 -10.99 20.90 23.29
C ARG A 151 -11.90 20.18 22.26
N HIS A 152 -11.47 20.21 21.00
CA HIS A 152 -12.18 19.48 19.94
C HIS A 152 -12.14 17.98 20.20
N ILE A 153 -10.99 17.45 20.62
CA ILE A 153 -10.85 16.02 20.96
C ILE A 153 -11.77 15.65 22.12
N ALA A 154 -11.80 16.47 23.18
CA ALA A 154 -12.70 16.25 24.32
C ALA A 154 -14.18 16.20 23.87
N ALA A 155 -14.62 17.16 23.05
CA ALA A 155 -15.97 17.20 22.52
C ALA A 155 -16.32 15.97 21.65
N ILE A 156 -15.36 15.51 20.81
CA ILE A 156 -15.53 14.29 20.02
C ILE A 156 -15.72 13.07 20.94
N LEU A 157 -14.93 12.96 22.00
CA LEU A 157 -15.00 11.86 22.95
C LEU A 157 -16.31 11.87 23.75
N GLU A 158 -16.84 13.05 24.10
CA GLU A 158 -18.17 13.19 24.72
C GLU A 158 -19.29 12.69 23.78
N CYS A 159 -19.12 12.87 22.47
CA CYS A 159 -20.07 12.38 21.45
C CYS A 159 -19.88 10.90 21.11
N ASN A 160 -19.06 10.14 21.82
CA ASN A 160 -18.73 8.76 21.45
C ASN A 160 -19.95 7.83 21.38
N ALA A 161 -21.00 8.05 22.18
CA ALA A 161 -22.24 7.29 22.09
C ALA A 161 -22.88 7.33 20.68
N ILE A 162 -22.66 8.41 19.93
CA ILE A 162 -23.18 8.60 18.57
C ILE A 162 -22.16 8.10 17.54
N LEU A 163 -20.88 8.39 17.75
CA LEU A 163 -19.81 8.07 16.79
C LEU A 163 -19.43 6.59 16.81
N GLY A 164 -19.62 5.91 17.94
CA GLY A 164 -19.30 4.50 18.12
C GLY A 164 -17.80 4.20 17.95
N LEU A 165 -16.94 5.11 18.44
CA LEU A 165 -15.50 4.93 18.40
C LEU A 165 -15.08 3.72 19.22
N THR A 166 -14.19 2.92 18.68
CA THR A 166 -13.55 1.83 19.41
C THR A 166 -12.52 2.36 20.41
N GLU A 167 -12.13 1.56 21.41
CA GLU A 167 -11.04 1.93 22.33
C GLU A 167 -9.73 2.24 21.62
N PHE A 168 -9.47 1.56 20.50
CA PHE A 168 -8.31 1.82 19.66
C PHE A 168 -8.37 3.22 19.02
N GLU A 169 -9.53 3.61 18.49
CA GLU A 169 -9.74 4.93 17.88
C GLU A 169 -9.72 6.05 18.94
N ILE A 170 -10.30 5.80 20.14
CA ILE A 170 -10.19 6.71 21.27
C ILE A 170 -8.73 6.93 21.67
N GLY A 171 -7.95 5.86 21.78
CA GLY A 171 -6.51 5.94 22.03
C GLY A 171 -5.77 6.67 20.90
N SER A 172 -6.20 6.54 19.66
CA SER A 172 -5.63 7.26 18.53
C SER A 172 -5.95 8.76 18.58
N LEU A 173 -7.18 9.14 18.92
CA LEU A 173 -7.55 10.56 19.12
C LEU A 173 -6.72 11.22 20.23
N ARG A 174 -6.50 10.54 21.35
CA ARG A 174 -5.63 11.02 22.42
C ARG A 174 -4.17 11.19 21.99
N ASN A 175 -3.79 10.53 20.92
CA ASN A 175 -2.46 10.56 20.31
C ASN A 175 -2.43 11.34 18.98
N LEU A 176 -3.43 12.14 18.68
CA LEU A 176 -3.56 12.84 17.42
C LEU A 176 -2.40 13.80 17.14
N SER A 177 -1.77 14.33 18.18
CA SER A 177 -0.59 15.20 18.05
C SER A 177 0.58 14.52 17.31
N CYS A 178 0.69 13.19 17.37
CA CYS A 178 1.67 12.44 16.58
C CYS A 178 1.40 12.58 15.07
N PHE A 179 0.16 12.34 14.64
CA PHE A 179 -0.24 12.54 13.25
C PHE A 179 -0.04 13.98 12.79
N GLN A 180 -0.42 14.97 13.61
CA GLN A 180 -0.24 16.38 13.28
C GLN A 180 1.24 16.74 13.07
N ARG A 181 2.15 16.19 13.89
CA ARG A 181 3.60 16.34 13.69
C ARG A 181 4.09 15.69 12.40
N LEU A 182 3.62 14.49 12.07
CA LEU A 182 3.94 13.84 10.80
C LEU A 182 3.52 14.71 9.60
N CYS A 183 2.30 15.27 9.64
CA CYS A 183 1.82 16.18 8.61
C CYS A 183 2.69 17.46 8.52
N ALA A 184 3.10 18.02 9.64
CA ALA A 184 3.94 19.22 9.68
C ALA A 184 5.30 19.02 9.00
N ILE A 185 5.92 17.84 9.15
CA ILE A 185 7.21 17.53 8.49
C ILE A 185 7.05 17.15 7.01
N SER A 186 5.86 16.74 6.57
CA SER A 186 5.63 16.33 5.18
C SER A 186 5.67 17.49 4.18
N GLN A 187 5.54 18.73 4.64
CA GLN A 187 5.59 19.98 3.88
C GLN A 187 4.56 20.12 2.75
N SER A 188 3.69 19.11 2.52
CA SER A 188 2.66 19.13 1.50
C SER A 188 1.43 18.35 1.95
N GLN A 189 0.25 18.92 1.71
CA GLN A 189 -1.03 18.26 2.00
C GLN A 189 -1.24 16.99 1.14
N GLU A 190 -0.62 16.94 -0.04
CA GLU A 190 -0.67 15.76 -0.91
C GLU A 190 -0.05 14.51 -0.25
N ASN A 191 0.84 14.70 0.71
CA ASN A 191 1.50 13.62 1.45
C ASN A 191 0.71 13.20 2.72
N TYR A 192 -0.39 13.87 3.07
CA TYR A 192 -1.16 13.54 4.27
C TYR A 192 -1.70 12.10 4.29
N PRO A 193 -2.14 11.51 3.17
CA PRO A 193 -2.49 10.10 3.14
C PRO A 193 -1.34 9.19 3.59
N ASP A 194 -0.12 9.43 3.10
CA ASP A 194 1.06 8.64 3.48
C ASP A 194 1.37 8.81 4.97
N MET A 195 1.21 10.04 5.51
CA MET A 195 1.37 10.30 6.95
C MET A 195 0.32 9.57 7.77
N PHE A 196 -0.91 9.46 7.27
CA PHE A 196 -1.98 8.72 7.93
C PHE A 196 -1.72 7.21 7.91
N HIS A 197 -1.21 6.68 6.79
CA HIS A 197 -0.81 5.27 6.70
C HIS A 197 0.33 4.96 7.69
N LEU A 198 1.33 5.83 7.77
CA LEU A 198 2.42 5.67 8.71
C LEU A 198 1.94 5.78 10.16
N TRP A 199 1.09 6.76 10.48
CA TRP A 199 0.50 6.86 11.82
C TRP A 199 -0.32 5.62 12.18
N THR A 200 -1.09 5.08 11.23
CA THR A 200 -1.83 3.81 11.41
C THR A 200 -0.86 2.66 11.69
N ALA A 201 0.27 2.59 10.98
CA ALA A 201 1.30 1.60 11.23
C ALA A 201 1.88 1.71 12.65
N GLN A 202 2.19 2.93 13.10
CA GLN A 202 2.68 3.21 14.45
C GLN A 202 1.66 2.80 15.52
N ARG A 203 0.39 3.18 15.35
CA ARG A 203 -0.69 2.83 16.28
C ARG A 203 -0.88 1.31 16.42
N ASN A 204 -0.65 0.59 15.32
CA ASN A 204 -0.73 -0.87 15.28
C ASN A 204 0.60 -1.55 15.65
N ARG A 205 1.63 -0.80 16.10
CA ARG A 205 2.93 -1.34 16.50
C ARG A 205 3.59 -2.17 15.40
N MET A 206 3.62 -1.62 14.18
CA MET A 206 4.36 -2.23 13.07
C MET A 206 5.86 -1.92 13.21
N ASP A 207 6.70 -2.90 12.96
CA ASP A 207 8.15 -2.71 12.96
C ASP A 207 8.59 -1.89 11.74
N VAL A 208 7.93 -2.15 10.58
CA VAL A 208 8.28 -1.52 9.30
C VAL A 208 7.02 -1.08 8.56
N PHE A 209 7.08 0.11 7.98
CA PHE A 209 6.21 0.57 6.91
C PHE A 209 6.98 0.47 5.59
N LEU A 210 6.58 -0.48 4.74
CA LEU A 210 7.25 -0.79 3.49
C LEU A 210 6.60 -0.03 2.33
N THR A 211 7.36 0.81 1.64
CA THR A 211 6.87 1.64 0.54
C THR A 211 7.87 1.69 -0.62
N LEU A 212 7.40 1.96 -1.84
CA LEU A 212 8.24 2.30 -2.99
C LEU A 212 8.53 3.80 -3.07
N GLU A 213 7.83 4.63 -2.30
CA GLU A 213 7.92 6.08 -2.35
C GLU A 213 9.26 6.58 -1.81
N LYS A 214 10.12 7.04 -2.73
CA LYS A 214 11.44 7.59 -2.38
C LYS A 214 11.34 8.86 -1.53
N LYS A 215 10.37 9.74 -1.84
CA LYS A 215 10.16 10.98 -1.08
C LYS A 215 9.86 10.69 0.39
N LEU A 216 8.97 9.74 0.65
CA LEU A 216 8.58 9.37 2.00
C LEU A 216 9.80 8.89 2.80
N THR A 217 10.59 7.97 2.25
CA THR A 217 11.80 7.51 2.95
C THR A 217 12.84 8.61 3.17
N GLN A 218 12.94 9.58 2.26
CA GLN A 218 13.86 10.72 2.42
C GLN A 218 13.45 11.65 3.56
N ILE A 219 12.14 11.93 3.74
CA ILE A 219 11.63 12.75 4.84
C ILE A 219 12.13 12.19 6.19
N PHE A 220 12.13 10.86 6.34
CA PHE A 220 12.48 10.19 7.60
C PHE A 220 13.97 9.83 7.75
N LYS A 221 14.80 10.06 6.73
CA LYS A 221 16.27 9.94 6.85
C LYS A 221 16.92 11.09 7.62
N HIS A 222 16.25 12.21 7.78
CA HIS A 222 16.74 13.30 8.61
C HIS A 222 16.58 12.95 10.10
N ILE A 223 17.67 13.02 10.86
CA ILE A 223 17.73 12.63 12.29
C ILE A 223 16.65 13.31 13.14
N GLU A 224 16.32 14.57 12.85
CA GLU A 224 15.28 15.31 13.57
C GLU A 224 13.88 14.74 13.30
N HIS A 225 13.63 14.31 12.07
CA HIS A 225 12.36 13.68 11.69
C HIS A 225 12.25 12.26 12.25
N ALA A 226 13.32 11.50 12.29
CA ALA A 226 13.36 10.19 12.93
C ALA A 226 12.97 10.25 14.40
N ARG A 227 13.42 11.26 15.14
CA ARG A 227 13.04 11.45 16.56
C ARG A 227 11.56 11.68 16.78
N ILE A 228 10.84 12.27 15.82
CA ILE A 228 9.37 12.45 15.90
C ILE A 228 8.66 11.10 15.83
N ILE A 229 9.22 10.15 15.08
CA ILE A 229 8.69 8.79 14.96
C ILE A 229 8.98 7.97 16.23
N GLU A 230 10.15 8.19 16.85
CA GLU A 230 10.61 7.42 18.02
C GLU A 230 9.77 7.62 19.29
N ILE A 231 8.92 8.66 19.37
CA ILE A 231 8.24 9.02 20.62
C ILE A 231 7.19 7.99 21.06
N GLU A 232 6.65 7.14 20.18
CA GLU A 232 5.61 6.20 20.56
C GLU A 232 5.78 4.76 20.07
N HIS A 233 6.33 4.55 18.91
CA HIS A 233 6.73 3.23 18.40
C HIS A 233 7.65 3.41 17.21
N GLN A 234 8.78 2.69 17.22
CA GLN A 234 9.78 2.73 16.16
C GLN A 234 9.31 2.00 14.89
N THR A 235 8.35 2.58 14.16
CA THR A 235 8.04 2.09 12.82
C THR A 235 9.04 2.69 11.84
N THR A 236 9.90 1.86 11.29
CA THR A 236 10.91 2.30 10.31
C THR A 236 10.30 2.33 8.91
N VAL A 237 10.45 3.45 8.19
CA VAL A 237 10.01 3.56 6.79
C VAL A 237 11.13 3.09 5.88
N LEU A 238 10.90 2.02 5.13
CA LEU A 238 11.92 1.38 4.29
C LEU A 238 11.39 1.13 2.87
N ARG A 239 12.32 1.14 1.92
CA ARG A 239 12.09 0.58 0.58
C ARG A 239 12.50 -0.90 0.54
N PRO A 240 12.02 -1.69 -0.43
CA PRO A 240 12.22 -3.14 -0.46
C PRO A 240 13.67 -3.59 -0.31
N LEU A 241 14.62 -3.00 -1.01
CA LEU A 241 16.03 -3.37 -0.88
C LEU A 241 16.63 -3.03 0.48
N GLU A 242 16.25 -1.89 1.07
CA GLU A 242 16.69 -1.50 2.40
C GLU A 242 16.14 -2.48 3.45
N PHE A 243 14.88 -2.86 3.27
CA PHE A 243 14.21 -3.85 4.12
C PHE A 243 14.86 -5.23 4.03
N LEU A 244 15.19 -5.71 2.83
CA LEU A 244 15.89 -6.99 2.65
C LEU A 244 17.26 -6.98 3.32
N ARG A 245 18.02 -5.87 3.23
CA ARG A 245 19.30 -5.72 3.93
C ARG A 245 19.14 -5.78 5.45
N LEU A 246 18.08 -5.15 5.99
CA LEU A 246 17.75 -5.24 7.42
C LEU A 246 17.53 -6.70 7.86
N LEU A 247 16.96 -7.53 6.97
CA LEU A 247 16.73 -8.96 7.21
C LEU A 247 17.97 -9.86 6.95
N GLY A 248 19.11 -9.27 6.58
CA GLY A 248 20.32 -10.00 6.24
C GLY A 248 20.29 -10.68 4.85
N VAL A 249 19.38 -10.28 3.99
CA VAL A 249 19.33 -10.76 2.60
C VAL A 249 20.23 -9.87 1.75
N ALA A 250 21.36 -10.40 1.34
CA ALA A 250 22.37 -9.67 0.59
C ALA A 250 21.91 -9.38 -0.86
N GLU A 251 21.32 -10.37 -1.51
CA GLU A 251 20.83 -10.28 -2.89
C GLU A 251 19.38 -10.75 -2.97
N PRO A 252 18.50 -9.98 -3.64
CA PRO A 252 17.13 -10.43 -3.93
C PRO A 252 17.13 -11.64 -4.86
N ASP A 253 16.13 -12.48 -4.74
CA ASP A 253 15.90 -13.56 -5.71
C ASP A 253 15.61 -12.98 -7.09
N PRO A 254 16.13 -13.57 -8.16
CA PRO A 254 15.80 -13.14 -9.51
C PRO A 254 14.31 -13.38 -9.80
N VAL A 255 13.68 -12.41 -10.45
CA VAL A 255 12.30 -12.59 -10.93
C VAL A 255 12.33 -13.63 -12.05
N PRO A 256 11.56 -14.74 -11.95
CA PRO A 256 11.70 -15.89 -12.85
C PRO A 256 11.03 -15.68 -14.23
N ILE A 257 10.70 -14.43 -14.58
CA ILE A 257 10.14 -14.06 -15.87
C ILE A 257 11.14 -13.15 -16.57
N GLU A 258 11.66 -13.59 -17.70
CA GLU A 258 12.62 -12.84 -18.50
C GLU A 258 11.95 -11.73 -19.31
N PRO A 259 12.53 -10.52 -19.37
CA PRO A 259 12.01 -9.45 -20.23
C PRO A 259 11.97 -9.86 -21.70
N GLY A 260 10.87 -9.55 -22.39
CA GLY A 260 10.71 -9.80 -23.82
C GLY A 260 10.43 -11.27 -24.20
N ARG A 261 10.44 -12.20 -23.24
CA ARG A 261 10.07 -13.60 -23.49
C ARG A 261 8.57 -13.80 -23.30
N PHE A 262 7.96 -14.45 -24.29
CA PHE A 262 6.57 -14.94 -24.20
C PHE A 262 6.54 -16.30 -23.52
N TYR A 263 5.68 -16.47 -22.55
CA TYR A 263 5.42 -17.71 -21.83
C TYR A 263 4.01 -18.17 -22.12
N PRO A 264 3.79 -19.23 -22.88
CA PRO A 264 2.47 -19.83 -23.02
C PRO A 264 1.87 -20.18 -21.64
N ALA A 265 0.55 -20.08 -21.48
CA ALA A 265 -0.07 -20.25 -20.17
C ALA A 265 0.34 -21.56 -19.47
N HIS A 266 0.48 -22.66 -20.22
CA HIS A 266 0.88 -23.98 -19.68
C HIS A 266 2.34 -24.04 -19.21
N GLU A 267 3.25 -23.21 -19.77
CA GLU A 267 4.63 -23.07 -19.31
C GLU A 267 4.70 -22.13 -18.09
N PHE A 268 3.94 -21.03 -18.17
CA PHE A 268 3.86 -20.04 -17.11
C PHE A 268 3.41 -20.65 -15.77
N MET A 269 2.42 -21.54 -15.82
CA MET A 269 1.91 -22.26 -14.63
C MET A 269 2.93 -23.24 -14.01
N LYS A 270 4.03 -23.53 -14.68
CA LYS A 270 5.13 -24.37 -14.15
C LYS A 270 6.23 -23.56 -13.46
N LEU A 271 6.15 -22.23 -13.49
CA LEU A 271 7.13 -21.40 -12.81
C LEU A 271 7.10 -21.64 -11.28
N PRO A 272 8.26 -21.57 -10.59
CA PRO A 272 8.42 -22.08 -9.21
C PRO A 272 7.44 -21.56 -8.17
N GLN A 273 6.89 -20.39 -8.34
CA GLN A 273 5.93 -19.82 -7.41
C GLN A 273 4.51 -20.36 -7.53
N TRP A 274 4.16 -21.02 -8.64
CA TRP A 274 2.85 -21.63 -8.86
C TRP A 274 2.83 -23.10 -8.45
N VAL A 275 4.00 -23.70 -8.30
CA VAL A 275 4.13 -25.05 -7.75
C VAL A 275 3.98 -24.92 -6.24
N GLY A 276 2.73 -24.89 -5.77
CA GLY A 276 2.41 -24.96 -4.36
C GLY A 276 3.01 -26.27 -3.79
N LYS A 277 3.83 -26.14 -2.75
CA LYS A 277 4.21 -27.26 -1.90
C LYS A 277 3.03 -27.67 -1.04
#